data_19d3bebcb8ca2a01fdfb7e69000a4ed2
#
_entry.id   19d3bebcb8ca2a01fdfb7e69000a4ed2
#
_cell.length_a   1.000
_cell.length_b   1.000
_cell.length_c   1.000
_cell.angle_alpha   90.00
_cell.angle_beta   90.00
_cell.angle_gamma   90.00
#
_symmetry.space_group_name_H-M   'P 1'
#
loop_
_entity.id
_entity.type
_entity.pdbx_description
1 polymer ?
#
loop_
_entity_poly.entity_id
_entity_poly.type
_entity_poly.pdbx_seq_one_letter_code
_entity_poly.pdbx_strand_id
1 'polypeptide(L)'
;VNHTSRYWRIVIGPWLLTYIPVIWNRWEEIRRVLSENDNISTFIPDMKYVRPPAFNYQNSMNLMVDDKWNYLLFIEILKRMKSDRISFYQIPIEVNIRTTTPAKNKIIKYNISTIIDGLLDKLNYKNSYKVVLHASYFPIYELIRLMFSIGSIPRLFMKFNVPIQSSKFDSKLRSTIRSDIKFKSPFETFLIDIIGKDLPIVHVEGYRDLIGKIKQLPKTQIIMTAVSHFTNEVFKVWSAKRVEDGATLIISSHGGSLTEKYRDLNHENIISDIKVVWSRPYLKNHIQLPPQKIIGKLKTNRKKITLIGLEFPRYTERIKSGPDGPLMLEEFEQKKEFIDNLSDRTRSDFVVRPYPDRGWETSDRYKDLYGDDIISINTSAKLIDDYQSSRLIICSYPQTTFSEAMHSEIPTILLYLDECWELQPLFDDLIKKLKSEKIIFSSSYEAAIHVNSIQEDPYIWWNQESVIEAREMFFDVCGWNAGKDKITEWSNFFKKTLKNRKLN
;
A
#
# COMPACT_ATOMS: atom_id res chain seq x y z
N VAL A 1 -3.80 26.21 18.43
CA VAL A 1 -4.17 26.60 17.05
C VAL A 1 -5.30 25.69 16.62
N ASN A 2 -6.48 26.23 16.37
CA ASN A 2 -7.62 25.45 15.89
C ASN A 2 -7.43 25.20 14.38
N HIS A 3 -7.13 23.97 14.02
CA HIS A 3 -7.10 23.51 12.63
C HIS A 3 -8.44 22.87 12.24
N THR A 4 -8.72 22.84 10.95
CA THR A 4 -9.94 22.22 10.39
C THR A 4 -9.92 20.69 10.57
N SER A 5 -11.10 20.05 10.51
CA SER A 5 -11.19 18.59 10.51
C SER A 5 -10.43 17.96 9.33
N ARG A 6 -10.40 18.65 8.17
CA ARG A 6 -9.63 18.19 6.99
C ARG A 6 -8.13 18.21 7.26
N TYR A 7 -7.62 19.22 7.96
CA TYR A 7 -6.22 19.27 8.39
C TYR A 7 -5.84 18.01 9.18
N TRP A 8 -6.61 17.70 10.21
CA TRP A 8 -6.33 16.53 11.03
C TRP A 8 -6.53 15.21 10.29
N ARG A 9 -7.48 15.13 9.37
CA ARG A 9 -7.61 13.95 8.48
C ARG A 9 -6.37 13.74 7.62
N ILE A 10 -5.74 14.80 7.11
CA ILE A 10 -4.49 14.67 6.35
C ILE A 10 -3.33 14.23 7.26
N VAL A 11 -3.24 14.81 8.47
CA VAL A 11 -2.09 14.59 9.38
C VAL A 11 -2.15 13.24 10.08
N ILE A 12 -3.23 12.94 10.80
CA ILE A 12 -3.35 11.71 11.62
C ILE A 12 -4.30 10.68 11.04
N GLY A 13 -5.11 11.06 10.04
CA GLY A 13 -6.09 10.17 9.42
C GLY A 13 -5.50 8.85 8.90
N PRO A 14 -4.34 8.83 8.21
CA PRO A 14 -3.71 7.57 7.79
C PRO A 14 -3.45 6.61 8.95
N TRP A 15 -2.99 7.13 10.09
CA TRP A 15 -2.76 6.33 11.28
C TRP A 15 -4.08 5.82 11.89
N LEU A 16 -5.09 6.66 12.03
CA LEU A 16 -6.40 6.26 12.57
C LEU A 16 -7.07 5.18 11.74
N LEU A 17 -7.00 5.30 10.41
CA LEU A 17 -7.58 4.33 9.47
C LEU A 17 -6.90 2.97 9.47
N THR A 18 -5.68 2.88 9.96
CA THR A 18 -4.98 1.61 10.18
C THR A 18 -5.13 1.14 11.62
N TYR A 19 -4.95 2.01 12.59
CA TYR A 19 -4.95 1.67 14.00
C TYR A 19 -6.30 1.15 14.50
N ILE A 20 -7.40 1.89 14.22
CA ILE A 20 -8.72 1.51 14.72
C ILE A 20 -9.16 0.12 14.22
N PRO A 21 -9.08 -0.20 12.92
CA PRO A 21 -9.41 -1.55 12.45
C PRO A 21 -8.52 -2.65 13.01
N VAL A 22 -7.23 -2.37 13.22
CA VAL A 22 -6.31 -3.33 13.82
C VAL A 22 -6.73 -3.64 15.26
N ILE A 23 -7.00 -2.63 16.08
CA ILE A 23 -7.48 -2.83 17.47
C ILE A 23 -8.82 -3.54 17.48
N TRP A 24 -9.75 -3.19 16.57
CA TRP A 24 -11.04 -3.87 16.41
C TRP A 24 -10.86 -5.34 16.07
N ASN A 25 -10.02 -5.68 15.12
CA ASN A 25 -9.77 -7.06 14.72
C ASN A 25 -9.26 -7.90 15.92
N ARG A 26 -8.24 -7.40 16.68
CA ARG A 26 -7.73 -8.09 17.87
C ARG A 26 -8.79 -8.24 18.97
N TRP A 27 -9.62 -7.21 19.14
CA TRP A 27 -10.74 -7.25 20.08
C TRP A 27 -11.75 -8.34 19.71
N GLU A 28 -12.15 -8.41 18.44
CA GLU A 28 -13.10 -9.40 17.95
C GLU A 28 -12.54 -10.82 17.97
N GLU A 29 -11.25 -11.00 17.69
CA GLU A 29 -10.57 -12.29 17.82
C GLU A 29 -10.68 -12.82 19.27
N ILE A 30 -10.37 -12.01 20.26
CA ILE A 30 -10.51 -12.39 21.68
C ILE A 30 -11.97 -12.62 22.04
N ARG A 31 -12.88 -11.75 21.59
CA ARG A 31 -14.31 -11.92 21.84
C ARG A 31 -14.83 -13.26 21.31
N ARG A 32 -14.42 -13.64 20.12
CA ARG A 32 -14.77 -14.93 19.52
C ARG A 32 -14.21 -16.10 20.32
N VAL A 33 -12.92 -16.06 20.65
CA VAL A 33 -12.28 -17.11 21.47
C VAL A 33 -13.03 -17.30 22.81
N LEU A 34 -13.41 -16.19 23.47
CA LEU A 34 -14.17 -16.24 24.73
C LEU A 34 -15.60 -16.75 24.56
N SER A 35 -16.21 -16.59 23.36
CA SER A 35 -17.54 -17.11 23.10
C SER A 35 -17.55 -18.60 22.76
N GLU A 36 -16.46 -19.12 22.23
CA GLU A 36 -16.32 -20.51 21.77
C GLU A 36 -15.71 -21.44 22.83
N ASN A 37 -15.14 -20.89 23.92
CA ASN A 37 -14.44 -21.67 24.97
C ASN A 37 -14.90 -21.30 26.36
N ASP A 38 -15.14 -22.32 27.18
CA ASP A 38 -15.60 -22.14 28.55
C ASP A 38 -14.47 -21.69 29.49
N ASN A 39 -13.25 -22.19 29.30
CA ASN A 39 -12.09 -21.86 30.11
C ASN A 39 -10.87 -21.61 29.22
N ILE A 40 -10.22 -20.48 29.44
CA ILE A 40 -9.02 -20.07 28.72
C ILE A 40 -7.90 -19.85 29.72
N SER A 41 -6.72 -20.32 29.41
CA SER A 41 -5.50 -19.98 30.14
C SER A 41 -4.48 -19.34 29.22
N THR A 42 -3.75 -18.36 29.74
CA THR A 42 -2.68 -17.69 29.00
C THR A 42 -1.54 -17.28 29.92
N PHE A 43 -0.34 -17.17 29.32
CA PHE A 43 0.84 -16.68 30.02
C PHE A 43 0.92 -15.16 29.92
N ILE A 44 1.36 -14.51 31.00
CA ILE A 44 1.62 -13.08 31.04
C ILE A 44 3.02 -12.84 31.66
N PRO A 45 3.74 -11.78 31.23
CA PRO A 45 5.00 -11.40 31.87
C PRO A 45 4.78 -11.09 33.35
N ASP A 46 5.68 -11.55 34.23
CA ASP A 46 5.68 -11.24 35.66
C ASP A 46 6.11 -9.79 35.95
N MET A 47 6.85 -9.17 35.01
CA MET A 47 7.29 -7.78 35.09
C MET A 47 6.23 -6.81 34.52
N LYS A 48 6.25 -5.59 35.05
CA LYS A 48 5.43 -4.51 34.50
C LYS A 48 5.89 -4.19 33.07
N TYR A 49 5.05 -4.47 32.10
CA TYR A 49 5.30 -4.16 30.70
C TYR A 49 4.54 -2.91 30.25
N VAL A 50 5.11 -2.20 29.32
CA VAL A 50 4.47 -1.08 28.64
C VAL A 50 4.65 -1.27 27.16
N ARG A 51 3.56 -1.23 26.42
CA ARG A 51 3.59 -1.23 24.97
C ARG A 51 4.02 0.16 24.49
N PRO A 52 5.19 0.31 23.83
CA PRO A 52 5.69 1.62 23.44
C PRO A 52 4.87 2.16 22.26
N PRO A 53 4.59 3.49 22.22
CA PRO A 53 4.03 4.10 21.03
C PRO A 53 5.04 4.08 19.88
N ALA A 54 4.53 4.01 18.67
CA ALA A 54 5.36 4.15 17.48
C ALA A 54 5.94 5.55 17.35
N PHE A 55 7.09 5.68 16.69
CA PHE A 55 7.65 6.99 16.41
C PHE A 55 6.82 7.78 15.39
N ASN A 56 6.45 7.13 14.26
CA ASN A 56 5.68 7.69 13.15
C ASN A 56 4.73 6.63 12.55
N TYR A 57 4.01 6.99 11.49
CA TYR A 57 3.09 6.08 10.79
C TYR A 57 3.77 4.79 10.32
N GLN A 58 4.94 4.88 9.67
CA GLN A 58 5.64 3.69 9.17
C GLN A 58 6.09 2.74 10.29
N ASN A 59 6.55 3.29 11.41
CA ASN A 59 6.86 2.48 12.58
C ASN A 59 5.61 1.84 13.19
N SER A 60 4.46 2.54 13.16
CA SER A 60 3.18 1.96 13.60
C SER A 60 2.80 0.73 12.78
N MET A 61 2.93 0.80 11.45
CA MET A 61 2.66 -0.34 10.57
C MET A 61 3.54 -1.54 10.91
N ASN A 62 4.83 -1.29 11.19
CA ASN A 62 5.76 -2.37 11.56
C ASN A 62 5.41 -2.98 12.94
N LEU A 63 4.99 -2.16 13.91
CA LEU A 63 4.59 -2.65 15.23
C LEU A 63 3.29 -3.45 15.17
N MET A 64 2.31 -3.03 14.37
CA MET A 64 1.02 -3.70 14.24
C MET A 64 1.13 -5.14 13.68
N VAL A 65 2.23 -5.48 13.04
CA VAL A 65 2.52 -6.84 12.55
C VAL A 65 3.60 -7.57 13.38
N ASP A 66 4.10 -6.95 14.45
CA ASP A 66 5.09 -7.54 15.35
C ASP A 66 4.43 -8.45 16.40
N ASP A 67 4.94 -9.67 16.56
CA ASP A 67 4.39 -10.67 17.49
C ASP A 67 4.34 -10.18 18.94
N LYS A 68 5.41 -9.50 19.39
CA LYS A 68 5.51 -9.03 20.77
C LYS A 68 4.53 -7.89 21.05
N TRP A 69 4.36 -7.00 20.09
CA TRP A 69 3.39 -5.90 20.19
C TRP A 69 1.96 -6.44 20.25
N ASN A 70 1.62 -7.40 19.36
CA ASN A 70 0.31 -8.05 19.37
C ASN A 70 0.07 -8.87 20.66
N TYR A 71 1.08 -9.61 21.12
CA TYR A 71 1.00 -10.35 22.38
C TYR A 71 0.64 -9.43 23.57
N LEU A 72 1.31 -8.28 23.71
CA LEU A 72 0.98 -7.33 24.78
C LEU A 72 -0.42 -6.71 24.59
N LEU A 73 -0.82 -6.42 23.36
CA LEU A 73 -2.16 -5.91 23.07
C LEU A 73 -3.24 -6.94 23.43
N PHE A 74 -3.08 -8.20 23.08
CA PHE A 74 -4.00 -9.27 23.46
C PHE A 74 -4.13 -9.40 24.99
N ILE A 75 -3.04 -9.27 25.73
CA ILE A 75 -3.10 -9.26 27.21
C ILE A 75 -3.89 -8.05 27.72
N GLU A 76 -3.70 -6.87 27.16
CA GLU A 76 -4.46 -5.66 27.54
C GLU A 76 -5.96 -5.85 27.27
N ILE A 77 -6.33 -6.45 26.15
CA ILE A 77 -7.72 -6.76 25.78
C ILE A 77 -8.32 -7.80 26.77
N LEU A 78 -7.63 -8.91 27.00
CA LEU A 78 -8.06 -9.96 27.92
C LEU A 78 -8.30 -9.41 29.34
N LYS A 79 -7.37 -8.60 29.86
CA LYS A 79 -7.53 -7.93 31.17
C LYS A 79 -8.72 -6.96 31.19
N ARG A 80 -9.04 -6.33 30.06
CA ARG A 80 -10.19 -5.41 29.95
C ARG A 80 -11.52 -6.15 29.96
N MET A 81 -11.59 -7.30 29.32
CA MET A 81 -12.82 -8.10 29.22
C MET A 81 -13.23 -8.75 30.54
N LYS A 82 -12.32 -8.86 31.52
CA LYS A 82 -12.57 -9.30 32.93
C LYS A 82 -13.51 -10.49 33.01
N SER A 83 -13.22 -11.59 32.32
CA SER A 83 -14.01 -12.82 32.40
C SER A 83 -13.43 -13.75 33.42
N ASP A 84 -14.29 -14.37 34.30
CA ASP A 84 -13.91 -15.41 35.23
C ASP A 84 -13.42 -16.69 34.51
N ARG A 85 -13.63 -16.77 33.21
CA ARG A 85 -13.15 -17.85 32.33
C ARG A 85 -11.69 -17.77 31.98
N ILE A 86 -10.98 -16.67 32.35
CA ILE A 86 -9.59 -16.44 31.96
C ILE A 86 -8.67 -16.63 33.17
N SER A 87 -7.75 -17.59 33.04
CA SER A 87 -6.66 -17.82 34.00
C SER A 87 -5.35 -17.28 33.48
N PHE A 88 -4.69 -16.41 34.25
CA PHE A 88 -3.39 -15.83 33.91
C PHE A 88 -2.26 -16.48 34.68
N TYR A 89 -1.26 -17.04 34.00
CA TYR A 89 -0.06 -17.60 34.58
C TYR A 89 1.11 -16.66 34.35
N GLN A 90 1.78 -16.22 35.42
CA GLN A 90 2.94 -15.36 35.33
C GLN A 90 4.19 -16.16 34.89
N ILE A 91 4.96 -15.65 34.00
CA ILE A 91 6.22 -16.22 33.53
C ILE A 91 7.31 -15.14 33.47
N PRO A 92 8.59 -15.50 33.78
CA PRO A 92 9.70 -14.59 33.78
C PRO A 92 10.20 -14.30 32.34
N ILE A 93 9.34 -13.66 31.54
CA ILE A 93 9.67 -13.28 30.16
C ILE A 93 9.84 -11.77 30.06
N GLU A 94 10.99 -11.35 29.55
CA GLU A 94 11.23 -9.97 29.17
C GLU A 94 10.72 -9.72 27.73
N VAL A 95 9.70 -8.88 27.59
CA VAL A 95 9.16 -8.52 26.26
C VAL A 95 9.78 -7.20 25.82
N ASN A 96 10.88 -7.29 25.07
CA ASN A 96 11.54 -6.14 24.46
C ASN A 96 10.99 -5.90 23.05
N ILE A 97 10.20 -4.84 22.86
CA ILE A 97 9.75 -4.37 21.57
C ILE A 97 10.79 -3.39 21.01
N ARG A 98 11.37 -3.74 19.87
CA ARG A 98 12.33 -2.86 19.18
C ARG A 98 11.56 -1.76 18.45
N THR A 99 11.55 -0.56 19.00
CA THR A 99 11.15 0.62 18.24
C THR A 99 12.29 0.98 17.30
N THR A 100 12.15 0.67 16.02
CA THR A 100 13.16 1.01 15.02
C THR A 100 13.20 2.52 14.81
N THR A 101 14.20 3.18 15.35
CA THR A 101 14.56 4.52 14.87
C THR A 101 15.05 4.43 13.42
N PRO A 102 14.76 5.40 12.56
CA PRO A 102 15.16 5.35 11.16
C PRO A 102 16.68 5.16 11.04
N ALA A 103 17.11 4.14 10.28
CA ALA A 103 18.52 3.81 10.10
C ALA A 103 19.32 4.98 9.52
N LYS A 104 20.50 5.23 10.12
CA LYS A 104 21.46 6.29 9.73
C LYS A 104 22.06 6.16 8.31
N ASN A 105 21.87 5.04 7.62
CA ASN A 105 22.66 4.67 6.44
C ASN A 105 22.20 5.23 5.08
N LYS A 106 21.23 6.16 5.02
CA LYS A 106 20.86 6.85 3.76
C LYS A 106 21.48 8.24 3.58
N ILE A 107 22.48 8.60 4.38
CA ILE A 107 22.95 9.99 4.56
C ILE A 107 23.73 10.55 3.36
N ILE A 108 24.52 9.76 2.63
CA ILE A 108 25.47 10.29 1.62
C ILE A 108 24.80 10.69 0.29
N LYS A 109 23.89 9.87 -0.25
CA LYS A 109 23.11 10.27 -1.45
C LYS A 109 22.16 11.45 -1.17
N TYR A 110 21.75 11.59 0.07
CA TYR A 110 20.89 12.65 0.56
C TYR A 110 21.56 14.02 0.49
N ASN A 111 22.85 14.11 0.82
CA ASN A 111 23.57 15.39 0.89
C ASN A 111 23.72 16.08 -0.47
N ILE A 112 24.02 15.36 -1.54
CA ILE A 112 24.18 15.94 -2.89
C ILE A 112 22.83 16.47 -3.42
N SER A 113 21.76 15.68 -3.30
CA SER A 113 20.44 16.09 -3.74
C SER A 113 19.90 17.28 -2.95
N THR A 114 20.21 17.36 -1.65
CA THR A 114 19.83 18.48 -0.78
C THR A 114 20.59 19.75 -1.13
N ILE A 115 21.88 19.65 -1.52
CA ILE A 115 22.70 20.76 -1.96
C ILE A 115 22.13 21.30 -3.29
N ILE A 116 21.81 20.43 -4.25
CA ILE A 116 21.20 20.82 -5.53
C ILE A 116 19.85 21.52 -5.30
N ASP A 117 18.97 20.95 -4.50
CA ASP A 117 17.70 21.60 -4.14
C ASP A 117 17.92 22.96 -3.45
N GLY A 118 18.92 23.07 -2.57
CA GLY A 118 19.29 24.33 -1.91
C GLY A 118 19.83 25.41 -2.87
N LEU A 119 20.62 25.02 -3.87
CA LEU A 119 21.09 25.92 -4.91
C LEU A 119 19.92 26.41 -5.79
N LEU A 120 19.06 25.49 -6.19
CA LEU A 120 17.86 25.81 -6.95
C LEU A 120 16.86 26.66 -6.13
N ASP A 121 16.77 26.54 -4.81
CA ASP A 121 15.98 27.43 -3.94
C ASP A 121 16.46 28.88 -3.98
N LYS A 122 17.77 29.09 -4.07
CA LYS A 122 18.34 30.44 -4.23
C LYS A 122 17.97 31.11 -5.55
N LEU A 123 17.72 30.33 -6.60
CA LEU A 123 17.26 30.82 -7.89
C LEU A 123 15.77 31.19 -7.88
N ASN A 124 15.01 30.71 -6.91
CA ASN A 124 13.59 31.03 -6.77
C ASN A 124 13.37 32.08 -5.68
N TYR A 125 13.59 33.35 -6.03
CA TYR A 125 13.58 34.49 -5.11
C TYR A 125 12.28 34.67 -4.29
N LYS A 126 11.14 34.10 -4.74
CA LYS A 126 9.84 34.29 -4.09
C LYS A 126 9.39 33.13 -3.20
N ASN A 127 10.17 32.09 -3.01
CA ASN A 127 9.80 30.86 -2.24
C ASN A 127 8.38 30.32 -2.53
N SER A 128 7.88 30.57 -3.75
CA SER A 128 6.54 30.20 -4.18
C SER A 128 6.60 29.36 -5.46
N TYR A 129 5.98 28.20 -5.43
CA TYR A 129 5.88 27.31 -6.57
C TYR A 129 4.42 27.22 -7.03
N LYS A 130 4.19 27.22 -8.36
CA LYS A 130 2.84 26.99 -8.88
C LYS A 130 2.38 25.56 -8.56
N VAL A 131 3.26 24.58 -8.76
CA VAL A 131 2.99 23.16 -8.54
C VAL A 131 4.13 22.52 -7.79
N VAL A 132 3.83 21.74 -6.76
CA VAL A 132 4.76 20.87 -6.03
C VAL A 132 4.38 19.42 -6.30
N LEU A 133 5.28 18.66 -6.93
CA LEU A 133 5.17 17.22 -7.16
C LEU A 133 6.14 16.50 -6.21
N HIS A 134 5.61 15.70 -5.25
CA HIS A 134 6.44 14.93 -4.33
C HIS A 134 6.01 13.48 -4.29
N ALA A 135 6.97 12.55 -4.42
CA ALA A 135 6.71 11.12 -4.54
C ALA A 135 5.57 10.80 -5.55
N SER A 136 5.71 11.38 -6.75
CA SER A 136 4.69 11.39 -7.79
C SER A 136 4.73 10.16 -8.70
N TYR A 137 5.70 9.27 -8.54
CA TYR A 137 5.95 8.07 -9.35
C TYR A 137 6.38 8.33 -10.80
N PHE A 138 6.48 9.57 -11.24
CA PHE A 138 7.08 9.84 -12.56
C PHE A 138 8.56 9.42 -12.58
N PRO A 139 9.02 8.75 -13.63
CA PRO A 139 10.44 8.64 -13.92
C PRO A 139 11.10 10.02 -13.94
N ILE A 140 12.34 10.13 -13.45
CA ILE A 140 13.00 11.44 -13.25
C ILE A 140 13.05 12.28 -14.52
N TYR A 141 13.32 11.67 -15.67
CA TYR A 141 13.34 12.36 -16.95
C TYR A 141 11.97 12.94 -17.33
N GLU A 142 10.90 12.16 -17.14
CA GLU A 142 9.53 12.59 -17.41
C GLU A 142 9.08 13.68 -16.44
N LEU A 143 9.46 13.56 -15.15
CA LEU A 143 9.20 14.60 -14.16
C LEU A 143 9.83 15.93 -14.58
N ILE A 144 11.08 15.92 -15.04
CA ILE A 144 11.76 17.12 -15.52
C ILE A 144 11.02 17.72 -16.72
N ARG A 145 10.68 16.91 -17.74
CA ARG A 145 9.90 17.35 -18.91
C ARG A 145 8.55 17.97 -18.51
N LEU A 146 7.83 17.29 -17.62
CA LEU A 146 6.54 17.77 -17.11
C LEU A 146 6.68 19.12 -16.41
N MET A 147 7.65 19.26 -15.49
CA MET A 147 7.87 20.52 -14.76
C MET A 147 8.16 21.67 -15.69
N PHE A 148 9.04 21.50 -16.67
CA PHE A 148 9.29 22.53 -17.70
C PHE A 148 8.05 22.84 -18.52
N SER A 149 7.28 21.84 -18.91
CA SER A 149 6.08 22.02 -19.74
C SER A 149 4.99 22.85 -19.06
N ILE A 150 4.94 22.85 -17.71
CA ILE A 150 4.02 23.68 -16.92
C ILE A 150 4.65 25.02 -16.47
N GLY A 151 5.84 25.34 -16.95
CA GLY A 151 6.56 26.57 -16.62
C GLY A 151 7.07 26.62 -15.18
N SER A 152 7.51 25.48 -14.64
CA SER A 152 8.08 25.35 -13.31
C SER A 152 9.50 24.82 -13.37
N ILE A 153 10.34 25.23 -12.40
CA ILE A 153 11.69 24.67 -12.26
C ILE A 153 11.59 23.28 -11.64
N PRO A 154 12.22 22.24 -12.22
CA PRO A 154 12.22 20.90 -11.65
C PRO A 154 12.82 20.87 -10.25
N ARG A 155 12.18 20.12 -9.32
CA ARG A 155 12.59 19.99 -7.93
C ARG A 155 12.37 18.58 -7.43
N LEU A 156 13.26 18.13 -6.57
CA LEU A 156 13.13 16.86 -5.85
C LEU A 156 12.46 17.04 -4.47
N PHE A 157 12.38 18.28 -3.99
CA PHE A 157 11.79 18.63 -2.69
C PHE A 157 12.35 17.80 -1.53
N MET A 158 13.68 17.63 -1.50
CA MET A 158 14.38 16.79 -0.52
C MET A 158 14.14 17.23 0.94
N LYS A 159 13.76 18.49 1.17
CA LYS A 159 13.41 19.01 2.49
C LYS A 159 12.24 18.28 3.16
N PHE A 160 11.38 17.58 2.42
CA PHE A 160 10.35 16.74 3.02
C PHE A 160 10.92 15.49 3.68
N ASN A 161 12.12 15.07 3.32
CA ASN A 161 12.78 13.87 3.84
C ASN A 161 13.73 14.18 5.01
N VAL A 162 13.70 15.38 5.56
CA VAL A 162 14.53 15.74 6.72
C VAL A 162 14.12 14.91 7.93
N PRO A 163 15.08 14.27 8.62
CA PRO A 163 14.78 13.49 9.81
C PRO A 163 14.08 14.33 10.88
N ILE A 164 13.03 13.78 11.46
CA ILE A 164 12.35 14.38 12.62
C ILE A 164 13.18 14.01 13.85
N GLN A 165 13.39 14.99 14.74
CA GLN A 165 14.10 14.73 15.97
C GLN A 165 13.30 13.77 16.86
N SER A 166 13.99 12.81 17.47
CA SER A 166 13.39 11.91 18.43
C SER A 166 13.00 12.68 19.68
N SER A 167 11.72 12.71 20.00
CA SER A 167 11.21 13.24 21.26
C SER A 167 11.02 12.09 22.25
N LYS A 168 11.22 12.36 23.53
CA LYS A 168 10.94 11.35 24.58
C LYS A 168 9.45 11.28 24.83
N PHE A 169 8.97 10.07 25.12
CA PHE A 169 7.61 9.82 25.54
C PHE A 169 7.25 10.61 26.82
N ASP A 170 6.14 11.32 26.80
CA ASP A 170 5.63 12.11 27.92
C ASP A 170 4.24 11.63 28.36
N SER A 171 4.22 10.79 29.40
CA SER A 171 2.98 10.22 29.94
C SER A 171 2.03 11.28 30.51
N LYS A 172 2.56 12.39 31.06
CA LYS A 172 1.74 13.49 31.59
C LYS A 172 1.01 14.23 30.47
N LEU A 173 1.74 14.57 29.40
CA LEU A 173 1.15 15.20 28.22
C LEU A 173 0.05 14.28 27.64
N ARG A 174 0.33 13.00 27.48
CA ARG A 174 -0.61 12.03 26.89
C ARG A 174 -1.84 11.80 27.76
N SER A 175 -1.74 11.88 29.06
CA SER A 175 -2.91 11.77 29.98
C SER A 175 -3.90 12.94 29.82
N THR A 176 -3.50 14.04 29.17
CA THR A 176 -4.42 15.15 28.82
C THR A 176 -5.21 14.91 27.55
N ILE A 177 -4.83 13.89 26.75
CA ILE A 177 -5.55 13.51 25.52
C ILE A 177 -6.74 12.65 25.96
N ARG A 178 -7.87 13.31 26.22
CA ARG A 178 -9.11 12.67 26.62
C ARG A 178 -10.23 13.07 25.69
N SER A 179 -11.24 12.21 25.59
CA SER A 179 -12.50 12.51 24.92
C SER A 179 -13.59 12.69 25.98
N ASP A 180 -14.35 13.76 25.87
CA ASP A 180 -15.55 13.96 26.68
C ASP A 180 -16.77 13.18 26.14
N ILE A 181 -16.58 12.42 25.06
CA ILE A 181 -17.62 11.63 24.42
C ILE A 181 -17.89 10.41 25.29
N LYS A 182 -19.17 10.20 25.65
CA LYS A 182 -19.63 8.96 26.27
C LYS A 182 -19.80 7.90 25.20
N PHE A 183 -19.00 6.86 25.28
CA PHE A 183 -19.04 5.73 24.37
C PHE A 183 -20.06 4.70 24.87
N LYS A 184 -20.73 4.04 23.90
CA LYS A 184 -21.82 3.10 24.18
C LYS A 184 -21.35 1.65 24.28
N SER A 185 -20.24 1.30 23.61
CA SER A 185 -19.75 -0.06 23.56
C SER A 185 -18.48 -0.26 24.42
N PRO A 186 -18.26 -1.49 24.96
CA PRO A 186 -17.04 -1.83 25.67
C PRO A 186 -15.77 -1.62 24.82
N PHE A 187 -15.85 -1.89 23.51
CA PHE A 187 -14.76 -1.67 22.59
C PHE A 187 -14.38 -0.19 22.45
N GLU A 188 -15.37 0.67 22.22
CA GLU A 188 -15.13 2.12 22.10
C GLU A 188 -14.49 2.68 23.37
N THR A 189 -14.95 2.24 24.53
CA THR A 189 -14.36 2.64 25.81
C THR A 189 -12.91 2.16 25.93
N PHE A 190 -12.61 0.93 25.55
CA PHE A 190 -11.24 0.41 25.51
C PHE A 190 -10.35 1.20 24.52
N LEU A 191 -10.86 1.43 23.32
CA LEU A 191 -10.12 2.18 22.28
C LEU A 191 -9.70 3.56 22.78
N ILE A 192 -10.60 4.30 23.42
CA ILE A 192 -10.30 5.64 23.93
C ILE A 192 -9.28 5.60 25.07
N ASP A 193 -9.31 4.60 25.92
CA ASP A 193 -8.33 4.44 27.02
C ASP A 193 -6.90 4.22 26.50
N ILE A 194 -6.75 3.62 25.30
CA ILE A 194 -5.44 3.28 24.75
C ILE A 194 -4.95 4.24 23.62
N ILE A 195 -5.87 4.87 22.87
CA ILE A 195 -5.51 5.65 21.69
C ILE A 195 -4.54 6.79 21.99
N GLY A 196 -4.73 7.50 23.10
CA GLY A 196 -3.83 8.57 23.54
C GLY A 196 -2.42 8.07 23.88
N LYS A 197 -2.30 6.83 24.39
CA LYS A 197 -1.01 6.20 24.68
C LYS A 197 -0.29 5.76 23.39
N ASP A 198 -1.03 5.32 22.39
CA ASP A 198 -0.51 4.70 21.17
C ASP A 198 -0.30 5.69 20.02
N LEU A 199 -0.84 6.91 20.11
CA LEU A 199 -0.57 7.95 19.10
C LEU A 199 0.92 8.05 18.79
N PRO A 200 1.35 8.12 17.54
CA PRO A 200 2.75 8.25 17.19
C PRO A 200 3.41 9.46 17.86
N ILE A 201 4.64 9.29 18.34
CA ILE A 201 5.41 10.32 19.03
C ILE A 201 5.48 11.62 18.22
N VAL A 202 5.64 11.53 16.91
CA VAL A 202 5.71 12.70 16.03
C VAL A 202 4.44 13.55 16.03
N HIS A 203 3.30 13.00 16.40
CA HIS A 203 2.01 13.71 16.44
C HIS A 203 1.69 14.29 17.82
N VAL A 204 2.43 13.93 18.86
CA VAL A 204 2.26 14.42 20.22
C VAL A 204 3.50 15.21 20.63
N GLU A 205 4.54 14.53 21.10
CA GLU A 205 5.76 15.15 21.61
C GLU A 205 6.59 15.81 20.50
N GLY A 206 6.62 15.22 19.31
CA GLY A 206 7.35 15.71 18.13
C GLY A 206 6.62 16.75 17.29
N TYR A 207 5.36 17.07 17.60
CA TYR A 207 4.53 17.92 16.74
C TYR A 207 5.09 19.32 16.55
N ARG A 208 5.69 19.90 17.59
CA ARG A 208 6.32 21.23 17.51
C ARG A 208 7.50 21.25 16.54
N ASP A 209 8.30 20.16 16.49
CA ASP A 209 9.40 20.03 15.53
C ASP A 209 8.86 19.95 14.09
N LEU A 210 7.79 19.19 13.86
CA LEU A 210 7.11 19.14 12.55
C LEU A 210 6.66 20.54 12.10
N ILE A 211 6.00 21.31 12.97
CA ILE A 211 5.57 22.68 12.68
C ILE A 211 6.78 23.58 12.39
N GLY A 212 7.89 23.42 13.13
CA GLY A 212 9.13 24.13 12.86
C GLY A 212 9.68 23.88 11.47
N LYS A 213 9.70 22.62 11.04
CA LYS A 213 10.22 22.20 9.72
C LYS A 213 9.39 22.76 8.56
N ILE A 214 8.07 22.76 8.67
CA ILE A 214 7.21 23.21 7.56
C ILE A 214 7.28 24.72 7.30
N LYS A 215 7.73 25.54 8.26
CA LYS A 215 7.91 26.98 8.08
C LYS A 215 8.90 27.34 6.98
N GLN A 216 9.88 26.47 6.72
CA GLN A 216 10.92 26.65 5.71
C GLN A 216 10.54 26.08 4.34
N LEU A 217 9.37 25.45 4.25
CA LEU A 217 8.90 24.80 3.03
C LEU A 217 8.09 25.78 2.16
N PRO A 218 8.12 25.63 0.83
CA PRO A 218 7.54 26.62 -0.08
C PRO A 218 6.03 26.75 0.06
N LYS A 219 5.52 27.90 -0.30
CA LYS A 219 4.11 28.11 -0.63
C LYS A 219 3.85 27.56 -2.04
N THR A 220 2.64 27.06 -2.29
CA THR A 220 2.25 26.50 -3.58
C THR A 220 0.77 26.66 -3.83
N GLN A 221 0.37 26.60 -5.10
CA GLN A 221 -1.04 26.61 -5.50
C GLN A 221 -1.59 25.19 -5.64
N ILE A 222 -0.77 24.25 -6.11
CA ILE A 222 -1.13 22.86 -6.35
C ILE A 222 -0.10 21.95 -5.70
N ILE A 223 -0.59 20.96 -4.99
CA ILE A 223 0.19 19.88 -4.39
C ILE A 223 -0.24 18.57 -5.06
N MET A 224 0.69 17.78 -5.53
CA MET A 224 0.42 16.43 -6.01
C MET A 224 1.36 15.42 -5.37
N THR A 225 0.79 14.30 -4.94
CA THR A 225 1.52 13.12 -4.47
C THR A 225 0.79 11.84 -4.85
N ALA A 226 1.53 10.74 -4.93
CA ALA A 226 0.96 9.40 -5.02
C ALA A 226 0.95 8.68 -3.66
N VAL A 227 1.96 8.90 -2.79
CA VAL A 227 2.09 8.14 -1.52
C VAL A 227 2.50 8.95 -0.29
N SER A 228 3.00 10.19 -0.43
CA SER A 228 3.51 10.95 0.72
C SER A 228 2.45 11.32 1.74
N HIS A 229 1.20 11.35 1.35
CA HIS A 229 0.05 11.56 2.23
C HIS A 229 -0.14 10.43 3.27
N PHE A 230 0.46 9.25 3.05
CA PHE A 230 0.51 8.17 4.03
C PHE A 230 1.80 8.20 4.85
N THR A 231 2.95 8.25 4.18
CA THR A 231 4.22 7.83 4.77
C THR A 231 5.12 8.97 5.22
N ASN A 232 4.93 10.20 4.71
CA ASN A 232 5.83 11.32 5.00
C ASN A 232 5.20 12.33 5.96
N GLU A 233 5.63 12.31 7.20
CA GLU A 233 5.05 13.15 8.28
C GLU A 233 5.21 14.65 8.02
N VAL A 234 6.37 15.08 7.52
CA VAL A 234 6.62 16.49 7.19
C VAL A 234 5.72 16.94 6.04
N PHE A 235 5.59 16.09 5.01
CA PHE A 235 4.70 16.37 3.88
C PHE A 235 3.23 16.46 4.31
N LYS A 236 2.77 15.56 5.18
CA LYS A 236 1.38 15.57 5.67
C LYS A 236 1.04 16.89 6.38
N VAL A 237 1.87 17.31 7.32
CA VAL A 237 1.65 18.57 8.07
C VAL A 237 1.77 19.78 7.16
N TRP A 238 2.75 19.79 6.25
CA TRP A 238 2.91 20.86 5.27
C TRP A 238 1.72 20.94 4.31
N SER A 239 1.33 19.84 3.70
CA SER A 239 0.22 19.81 2.74
C SER A 239 -1.11 20.19 3.41
N ALA A 240 -1.37 19.71 4.63
CA ALA A 240 -2.54 20.10 5.41
C ALA A 240 -2.59 21.62 5.64
N LYS A 241 -1.44 22.22 6.03
CA LYS A 241 -1.36 23.67 6.20
C LYS A 241 -1.54 24.43 4.88
N ARG A 242 -0.95 23.95 3.78
CA ARG A 242 -1.15 24.59 2.45
C ARG A 242 -2.58 24.48 1.96
N VAL A 243 -3.27 23.36 2.24
CA VAL A 243 -4.69 23.17 1.93
C VAL A 243 -5.56 24.18 2.72
N GLU A 244 -5.29 24.39 4.01
CA GLU A 244 -5.96 25.45 4.79
C GLU A 244 -5.69 26.84 4.23
N ASP A 245 -4.49 27.07 3.69
CA ASP A 245 -4.13 28.33 3.00
C ASP A 245 -4.71 28.40 1.57
N GLY A 246 -5.54 27.45 1.17
CA GLY A 246 -6.25 27.41 -0.12
C GLY A 246 -5.51 26.68 -1.24
N ALA A 247 -4.45 25.90 -1.02
CA ALA A 247 -3.84 25.07 -2.07
C ALA A 247 -4.76 23.92 -2.48
N THR A 248 -4.72 23.52 -3.75
CA THR A 248 -5.40 22.32 -4.26
C THR A 248 -4.57 21.08 -4.01
N LEU A 249 -5.11 20.10 -3.32
CA LEU A 249 -4.48 18.81 -3.09
C LEU A 249 -4.95 17.79 -4.13
N ILE A 250 -3.99 17.30 -4.91
CA ILE A 250 -4.18 16.23 -5.89
C ILE A 250 -3.51 14.97 -5.37
N ILE A 251 -4.27 13.89 -5.29
CA ILE A 251 -3.71 12.56 -4.98
C ILE A 251 -3.87 11.69 -6.20
N SER A 252 -2.80 11.07 -6.64
CA SER A 252 -2.82 10.16 -7.77
C SER A 252 -2.74 8.71 -7.34
N SER A 253 -3.44 7.84 -8.05
CA SER A 253 -3.21 6.40 -7.94
C SER A 253 -1.74 6.09 -8.17
N HIS A 254 -1.22 5.09 -7.46
CA HIS A 254 0.18 4.67 -7.48
C HIS A 254 0.35 3.19 -7.84
N GLY A 255 -0.77 2.51 -8.12
CA GLY A 255 -0.87 1.16 -8.62
C GLY A 255 -2.14 1.00 -9.45
N GLY A 256 -2.12 0.07 -10.41
CA GLY A 256 -3.30 -0.37 -11.14
C GLY A 256 -4.01 -1.45 -10.32
N SER A 257 -5.33 -1.39 -10.24
CA SER A 257 -6.09 -2.34 -9.44
C SER A 257 -7.51 -2.49 -9.96
N LEU A 258 -8.00 -3.72 -9.97
CA LEU A 258 -9.41 -4.04 -10.15
C LEU A 258 -10.16 -4.01 -8.80
N THR A 259 -9.44 -3.78 -7.70
CA THR A 259 -9.94 -3.78 -6.33
C THR A 259 -10.44 -2.41 -5.88
N GLU A 260 -10.86 -2.30 -4.62
CA GLU A 260 -11.34 -1.10 -3.91
C GLU A 260 -12.83 -0.80 -4.09
N LYS A 261 -13.66 -1.64 -3.51
CA LYS A 261 -15.11 -1.40 -3.40
C LYS A 261 -15.45 -0.31 -2.37
N TYR A 262 -14.61 -0.11 -1.37
CA TYR A 262 -14.86 0.77 -0.22
C TYR A 262 -14.54 2.24 -0.52
N ARG A 263 -15.19 2.81 -1.53
CA ARG A 263 -14.98 4.21 -1.95
C ARG A 263 -15.20 5.23 -0.83
N ASP A 264 -16.17 4.97 0.05
CA ASP A 264 -16.57 5.91 1.10
C ASP A 264 -15.61 5.92 2.30
N LEU A 265 -14.82 4.85 2.45
CA LEU A 265 -13.72 4.74 3.42
C LEU A 265 -12.35 5.09 2.81
N ASN A 266 -12.29 5.33 1.51
CA ASN A 266 -11.04 5.65 0.86
C ASN A 266 -10.54 7.03 1.29
N HIS A 267 -9.49 7.03 2.09
CA HIS A 267 -8.89 8.23 2.65
C HIS A 267 -8.48 9.25 1.58
N GLU A 268 -7.94 8.78 0.47
CA GLU A 268 -7.49 9.63 -0.63
C GLU A 268 -8.64 10.39 -1.27
N ASN A 269 -9.82 9.75 -1.41
CA ASN A 269 -11.01 10.41 -1.95
C ASN A 269 -11.54 11.51 -1.02
N ILE A 270 -11.40 11.29 0.32
CA ILE A 270 -11.92 12.23 1.33
C ILE A 270 -11.04 13.47 1.46
N ILE A 271 -9.72 13.31 1.42
CA ILE A 271 -8.79 14.41 1.67
C ILE A 271 -8.41 15.20 0.43
N SER A 272 -8.52 14.62 -0.79
CA SER A 272 -8.13 15.28 -2.03
C SER A 272 -9.23 16.19 -2.59
N ASP A 273 -8.83 17.29 -3.22
CA ASP A 273 -9.72 18.10 -4.06
C ASP A 273 -9.92 17.40 -5.42
N ILE A 274 -8.86 16.76 -5.91
CA ILE A 274 -8.86 15.97 -7.14
C ILE A 274 -8.15 14.65 -6.87
N LYS A 275 -8.79 13.54 -7.18
CA LYS A 275 -8.18 12.22 -7.22
C LYS A 275 -7.94 11.84 -8.69
N VAL A 276 -6.66 11.65 -9.03
CA VAL A 276 -6.31 11.11 -10.34
C VAL A 276 -6.37 9.59 -10.26
N VAL A 277 -7.19 9.01 -11.11
CA VAL A 277 -7.37 7.57 -11.28
C VAL A 277 -6.90 7.13 -12.66
N TRP A 278 -6.47 5.87 -12.78
CA TRP A 278 -6.07 5.30 -14.07
C TRP A 278 -7.26 4.68 -14.80
N SER A 279 -8.20 4.13 -14.02
CA SER A 279 -9.47 3.60 -14.52
C SER A 279 -10.49 4.71 -14.84
N ARG A 280 -11.64 4.32 -15.37
CA ARG A 280 -12.76 5.25 -15.58
C ARG A 280 -13.16 5.92 -14.26
N PRO A 281 -13.40 7.26 -14.27
CA PRO A 281 -13.85 7.98 -13.09
C PRO A 281 -15.20 7.48 -12.59
N TYR A 282 -15.36 7.29 -11.29
CA TYR A 282 -16.62 6.87 -10.66
C TYR A 282 -17.08 7.79 -9.52
N LEU A 283 -16.27 8.80 -9.16
CA LEU A 283 -16.62 9.86 -8.22
C LEU A 283 -16.46 11.24 -8.88
N LYS A 284 -17.21 12.23 -8.37
CA LYS A 284 -17.24 13.58 -8.91
C LYS A 284 -15.87 14.27 -8.94
N ASN A 285 -15.01 13.98 -7.96
CA ASN A 285 -13.64 14.53 -7.88
C ASN A 285 -12.60 13.69 -8.59
N HIS A 286 -12.99 12.61 -9.29
CA HIS A 286 -12.06 11.77 -10.04
C HIS A 286 -11.78 12.34 -11.43
N ILE A 287 -10.54 12.29 -11.83
CA ILE A 287 -10.07 12.61 -13.18
C ILE A 287 -9.21 11.45 -13.67
N GLN A 288 -9.51 10.94 -14.85
CA GLN A 288 -8.70 9.90 -15.49
C GLN A 288 -7.49 10.53 -16.15
N LEU A 289 -6.29 10.01 -15.81
CA LEU A 289 -5.04 10.33 -16.48
C LEU A 289 -4.17 9.07 -16.58
N PRO A 290 -3.26 9.02 -17.58
CA PRO A 290 -2.37 7.88 -17.75
C PRO A 290 -1.51 7.63 -16.50
N PRO A 291 -1.15 6.36 -16.21
CA PRO A 291 -0.19 6.03 -15.15
C PRO A 291 1.12 6.78 -15.29
N GLN A 292 1.66 7.25 -14.18
CA GLN A 292 2.94 7.98 -14.18
C GLN A 292 4.10 7.09 -14.62
N LYS A 293 4.08 5.83 -14.24
CA LYS A 293 5.05 4.82 -14.67
C LYS A 293 4.30 3.72 -15.41
N ILE A 294 4.66 3.51 -16.65
CA ILE A 294 4.12 2.48 -17.53
C ILE A 294 5.27 1.54 -17.88
N ILE A 295 5.02 0.24 -17.73
CA ILE A 295 5.85 -0.81 -18.32
C ILE A 295 5.32 -0.98 -19.75
N GLY A 296 6.13 -0.72 -20.74
CA GLY A 296 5.77 -0.96 -22.15
C GLY A 296 6.02 -2.41 -22.53
N LYS A 297 5.72 -2.73 -23.78
CA LYS A 297 6.02 -4.03 -24.38
C LYS A 297 7.45 -4.46 -24.10
N LEU A 298 7.59 -5.67 -23.55
CA LEU A 298 8.89 -6.23 -23.20
C LEU A 298 9.32 -7.28 -24.23
N LYS A 299 10.62 -7.31 -24.49
CA LYS A 299 11.24 -8.45 -25.18
C LYS A 299 11.49 -9.55 -24.14
N THR A 300 11.05 -10.76 -24.41
CA THR A 300 11.24 -11.92 -23.56
C THR A 300 12.10 -12.99 -24.23
N ASN A 301 12.90 -13.71 -23.44
CA ASN A 301 13.64 -14.90 -23.90
C ASN A 301 12.78 -16.19 -23.88
N ARG A 302 11.51 -16.10 -23.43
CA ARG A 302 10.48 -17.15 -23.46
C ARG A 302 10.86 -18.49 -22.81
N LYS A 303 11.67 -18.48 -21.76
CA LYS A 303 12.18 -19.72 -21.16
C LYS A 303 11.27 -20.28 -20.06
N LYS A 304 10.68 -19.42 -19.24
CA LYS A 304 10.02 -19.82 -18.00
C LYS A 304 8.51 -19.61 -18.05
N ILE A 305 7.81 -20.40 -17.24
CA ILE A 305 6.43 -20.13 -16.80
C ILE A 305 6.55 -19.65 -15.36
N THR A 306 6.17 -18.41 -15.09
CA THR A 306 6.46 -17.78 -13.80
C THR A 306 5.19 -17.44 -13.05
N LEU A 307 5.02 -18.02 -11.85
CA LEU A 307 4.00 -17.62 -10.87
C LEU A 307 4.55 -16.47 -10.03
N ILE A 308 3.87 -15.34 -10.05
CA ILE A 308 4.17 -14.20 -9.18
C ILE A 308 3.32 -14.31 -7.91
N GLY A 309 3.98 -14.64 -6.81
CA GLY A 309 3.34 -14.86 -5.53
C GLY A 309 2.84 -13.58 -4.84
N LEU A 310 2.00 -13.79 -3.84
CA LEU A 310 1.48 -12.80 -2.92
C LEU A 310 1.79 -13.24 -1.49
N GLU A 311 2.09 -12.28 -0.61
CA GLU A 311 2.12 -12.54 0.81
C GLU A 311 1.70 -11.31 1.59
N PHE A 312 0.65 -11.44 2.42
CA PHE A 312 0.24 -10.45 3.39
C PHE A 312 0.73 -10.83 4.80
N PRO A 313 0.87 -9.86 5.72
CA PRO A 313 1.29 -10.16 7.09
C PRO A 313 0.33 -11.13 7.80
N ARG A 314 0.86 -11.93 8.74
CA ARG A 314 0.05 -12.80 9.61
C ARG A 314 -0.99 -12.04 10.41
N TYR A 315 -0.67 -10.83 10.81
CA TYR A 315 -1.59 -9.95 11.52
C TYR A 315 -2.17 -8.91 10.56
N THR A 316 -3.48 -8.75 10.60
CA THR A 316 -4.15 -7.67 9.86
C THR A 316 -3.53 -6.31 10.20
N GLU A 317 -3.07 -5.60 9.20
CA GLU A 317 -2.42 -4.29 9.35
C GLU A 317 -3.30 -3.10 8.97
N ARG A 318 -4.39 -3.34 8.23
CA ARG A 318 -5.34 -2.33 7.73
C ARG A 318 -6.54 -3.01 7.09
N ILE A 319 -7.63 -2.26 6.88
CA ILE A 319 -8.73 -2.73 6.02
C ILE A 319 -8.24 -2.77 4.57
N LYS A 320 -8.35 -3.91 3.93
CA LYS A 320 -7.99 -4.13 2.53
C LYS A 320 -8.77 -5.32 1.97
N SER A 321 -8.89 -5.40 0.64
CA SER A 321 -9.26 -6.64 -0.04
C SER A 321 -8.04 -7.53 -0.18
N GLY A 322 -8.23 -8.83 -0.05
CA GLY A 322 -7.21 -9.85 -0.21
C GLY A 322 -7.19 -10.86 0.92
N PRO A 323 -6.45 -11.97 0.77
CA PRO A 323 -6.32 -13.00 1.80
C PRO A 323 -5.53 -12.45 2.99
N ASP A 324 -6.24 -12.12 4.08
CA ASP A 324 -5.64 -11.54 5.27
C ASP A 324 -5.62 -12.56 6.43
N GLY A 325 -4.57 -12.54 7.25
CA GLY A 325 -4.41 -13.49 8.34
C GLY A 325 -4.42 -14.94 7.83
N PRO A 326 -5.20 -15.86 8.46
CA PRO A 326 -5.23 -17.27 8.07
C PRO A 326 -5.63 -17.57 6.63
N LEU A 327 -6.33 -16.66 5.95
CA LEU A 327 -6.69 -16.80 4.54
C LEU A 327 -5.46 -16.88 3.62
N MET A 328 -4.29 -16.46 4.09
CA MET A 328 -3.02 -16.69 3.38
C MET A 328 -2.67 -18.18 3.24
N LEU A 329 -3.17 -19.06 4.12
CA LEU A 329 -3.00 -20.50 3.97
C LEU A 329 -3.88 -21.03 2.83
N GLU A 330 -5.10 -20.53 2.69
CA GLU A 330 -6.00 -20.88 1.58
C GLU A 330 -5.43 -20.39 0.24
N GLU A 331 -4.85 -19.19 0.21
CA GLU A 331 -4.12 -18.67 -0.95
C GLU A 331 -2.94 -19.57 -1.32
N PHE A 332 -2.19 -20.07 -0.34
CA PHE A 332 -1.09 -21.00 -0.56
C PHE A 332 -1.59 -22.35 -1.09
N GLU A 333 -2.64 -22.93 -0.48
CA GLU A 333 -3.23 -24.20 -0.91
C GLU A 333 -3.80 -24.11 -2.34
N GLN A 334 -4.42 -22.99 -2.70
CA GLN A 334 -4.87 -22.76 -4.08
C GLN A 334 -3.69 -22.85 -5.08
N LYS A 335 -2.56 -22.23 -4.76
CA LYS A 335 -1.38 -22.27 -5.64
C LYS A 335 -0.70 -23.62 -5.64
N LYS A 336 -0.69 -24.30 -4.49
CA LYS A 336 -0.23 -25.68 -4.37
C LYS A 336 -1.04 -26.61 -5.27
N GLU A 337 -2.37 -26.57 -5.17
CA GLU A 337 -3.28 -27.34 -6.03
C GLU A 337 -3.04 -27.08 -7.52
N PHE A 338 -2.83 -25.81 -7.88
CA PHE A 338 -2.48 -25.43 -9.25
C PHE A 338 -1.18 -26.10 -9.71
N ILE A 339 -0.11 -26.06 -8.90
CA ILE A 339 1.19 -26.65 -9.23
C ILE A 339 1.09 -28.19 -9.33
N ASP A 340 0.33 -28.82 -8.43
CA ASP A 340 0.14 -30.27 -8.39
C ASP A 340 -0.56 -30.81 -9.66
N ASN A 341 -1.41 -29.98 -10.27
CA ASN A 341 -2.12 -30.32 -11.52
C ASN A 341 -1.36 -29.93 -12.81
N LEU A 342 -0.16 -29.36 -12.70
CA LEU A 342 0.69 -29.14 -13.87
C LEU A 342 1.28 -30.48 -14.36
N SER A 343 1.32 -30.67 -15.69
CA SER A 343 2.02 -31.79 -16.30
C SER A 343 3.53 -31.70 -16.01
N ASP A 344 4.22 -32.84 -16.02
CA ASP A 344 5.68 -32.88 -15.81
C ASP A 344 6.44 -31.95 -16.77
N ARG A 345 5.97 -31.92 -18.02
CA ARG A 345 6.53 -31.06 -19.07
C ARG A 345 6.34 -29.57 -18.72
N THR A 346 5.18 -29.17 -18.23
CA THR A 346 4.90 -27.79 -17.82
C THR A 346 5.73 -27.43 -16.58
N ARG A 347 5.81 -28.37 -15.63
CA ARG A 347 6.51 -28.21 -14.35
C ARG A 347 8.01 -28.04 -14.53
N SER A 348 8.63 -28.65 -15.54
CA SER A 348 10.08 -28.54 -15.79
C SER A 348 10.56 -27.10 -16.05
N ASP A 349 9.69 -26.25 -16.59
CA ASP A 349 10.00 -24.85 -16.89
C ASP A 349 9.31 -23.87 -15.93
N PHE A 350 8.56 -24.39 -14.94
CA PHE A 350 7.78 -23.59 -14.01
C PHE A 350 8.65 -23.11 -12.83
N VAL A 351 8.47 -21.85 -12.47
CA VAL A 351 9.10 -21.27 -11.28
C VAL A 351 8.15 -20.33 -10.54
N VAL A 352 8.34 -20.25 -9.24
CA VAL A 352 7.64 -19.30 -8.37
C VAL A 352 8.56 -18.13 -8.06
N ARG A 353 8.11 -16.91 -8.30
CA ARG A 353 8.69 -15.72 -7.71
C ARG A 353 7.93 -15.41 -6.42
N PRO A 354 8.47 -15.74 -5.24
CA PRO A 354 7.79 -15.49 -3.99
C PRO A 354 7.72 -13.99 -3.71
N TYR A 355 6.73 -13.57 -2.94
CA TYR A 355 6.71 -12.25 -2.31
C TYR A 355 7.73 -12.21 -1.17
N PRO A 356 8.27 -11.05 -0.79
CA PRO A 356 9.08 -10.93 0.41
C PRO A 356 8.34 -11.45 1.65
N ASP A 357 9.00 -12.28 2.46
CA ASP A 357 8.42 -12.91 3.64
C ASP A 357 7.75 -11.91 4.57
N ARG A 358 6.52 -12.22 4.96
CA ARG A 358 5.68 -11.48 5.89
C ARG A 358 5.27 -12.31 7.11
N GLY A 359 6.01 -13.37 7.38
CA GLY A 359 5.84 -14.27 8.51
C GLY A 359 5.18 -15.61 8.18
N TRP A 360 5.02 -15.94 6.91
CA TRP A 360 4.44 -17.22 6.46
C TRP A 360 5.48 -18.20 5.92
N GLU A 361 6.71 -17.72 5.66
CA GLU A 361 7.80 -18.53 5.12
C GLU A 361 7.40 -19.24 3.80
N THR A 362 6.60 -18.55 2.98
CA THR A 362 6.00 -19.13 1.75
C THR A 362 7.06 -19.67 0.79
N SER A 363 8.21 -19.01 0.69
CA SER A 363 9.34 -19.47 -0.13
C SER A 363 9.85 -20.85 0.32
N ASP A 364 10.02 -21.04 1.63
CA ASP A 364 10.55 -22.30 2.17
C ASP A 364 9.51 -23.41 2.09
N ARG A 365 8.22 -23.10 2.27
CA ARG A 365 7.13 -24.07 2.04
C ARG A 365 7.12 -24.61 0.60
N TYR A 366 7.33 -23.75 -0.41
CA TYR A 366 7.42 -24.21 -1.80
C TYR A 366 8.65 -25.10 -2.02
N LYS A 367 9.81 -24.76 -1.44
CA LYS A 367 11.01 -25.58 -1.53
C LYS A 367 10.84 -26.95 -0.87
N ASP A 368 10.22 -27.01 0.29
CA ASP A 368 9.93 -28.25 1.00
C ASP A 368 9.04 -29.20 0.21
N LEU A 369 8.10 -28.64 -0.58
CA LEU A 369 7.18 -29.42 -1.40
C LEU A 369 7.75 -29.84 -2.77
N TYR A 370 8.53 -28.96 -3.41
CA TYR A 370 8.87 -29.09 -4.84
C TYR A 370 10.38 -29.02 -5.12
N GLY A 371 11.21 -28.81 -4.09
CA GLY A 371 12.66 -28.65 -4.24
C GLY A 371 13.08 -27.19 -4.48
N ASP A 372 14.36 -26.92 -4.33
CA ASP A 372 14.92 -25.55 -4.39
C ASP A 372 14.75 -24.89 -5.76
N ASP A 373 14.75 -25.65 -6.84
CA ASP A 373 14.67 -25.16 -8.22
C ASP A 373 13.31 -24.52 -8.56
N ILE A 374 12.27 -24.77 -7.74
CA ILE A 374 10.95 -24.16 -7.91
C ILE A 374 11.01 -22.64 -7.70
N ILE A 375 11.94 -22.15 -6.90
CA ILE A 375 12.07 -20.73 -6.62
C ILE A 375 12.89 -20.04 -7.71
N SER A 376 12.36 -18.95 -8.25
CA SER A 376 13.13 -18.07 -9.15
C SER A 376 14.42 -17.62 -8.44
N ILE A 377 15.57 -17.95 -9.05
CA ILE A 377 16.91 -17.87 -8.45
C ILE A 377 17.28 -16.46 -7.94
N ASN A 378 16.56 -15.44 -8.39
CA ASN A 378 16.95 -14.07 -8.10
C ASN A 378 15.82 -13.26 -7.46
N THR A 379 15.46 -13.60 -6.21
CA THR A 379 14.46 -12.84 -5.43
C THR A 379 14.87 -11.38 -5.16
N SER A 380 16.15 -11.03 -5.31
CA SER A 380 16.66 -9.66 -5.25
C SER A 380 16.62 -8.92 -6.60
N ALA A 381 16.37 -9.62 -7.71
CA ALA A 381 16.19 -9.04 -9.02
C ALA A 381 14.92 -8.18 -9.11
N LYS A 382 14.89 -7.27 -10.05
CA LYS A 382 13.68 -6.50 -10.33
C LYS A 382 12.64 -7.42 -10.96
N LEU A 383 11.37 -7.21 -10.63
CA LEU A 383 10.24 -7.97 -11.21
C LEU A 383 10.26 -8.01 -12.75
N ILE A 384 10.75 -6.95 -13.38
CA ILE A 384 10.89 -6.86 -14.83
C ILE A 384 11.84 -7.92 -15.41
N ASP A 385 12.84 -8.38 -14.66
CA ASP A 385 13.79 -9.40 -15.10
C ASP A 385 13.09 -10.76 -15.17
N ASP A 386 12.17 -11.05 -14.24
CA ASP A 386 11.34 -12.24 -14.28
C ASP A 386 10.35 -12.19 -15.45
N TYR A 387 9.74 -11.03 -15.71
CA TYR A 387 8.89 -10.87 -16.91
C TYR A 387 9.67 -11.17 -18.19
N GLN A 388 10.89 -10.63 -18.34
CA GLN A 388 11.72 -10.84 -19.53
C GLN A 388 12.17 -12.28 -19.71
N SER A 389 12.23 -13.08 -18.64
CA SER A 389 12.55 -14.52 -18.71
C SER A 389 11.35 -15.40 -19.01
N SER A 390 10.14 -14.87 -18.90
CA SER A 390 8.90 -15.64 -18.97
C SER A 390 8.33 -15.71 -20.38
N ARG A 391 7.76 -16.87 -20.74
CA ARG A 391 6.85 -17.03 -21.88
C ARG A 391 5.39 -16.94 -21.48
N LEU A 392 5.11 -17.22 -20.18
CA LEU A 392 3.79 -17.12 -19.57
C LEU A 392 3.95 -16.61 -18.12
N ILE A 393 3.15 -15.66 -17.73
CA ILE A 393 3.10 -15.10 -16.37
C ILE A 393 1.77 -15.51 -15.73
N ILE A 394 1.83 -16.02 -14.51
CA ILE A 394 0.65 -16.28 -13.68
C ILE A 394 0.72 -15.33 -12.49
N CYS A 395 -0.23 -14.41 -12.37
CA CYS A 395 -0.35 -13.48 -11.25
C CYS A 395 -1.29 -14.04 -10.18
N SER A 396 -0.95 -13.91 -8.91
CA SER A 396 -1.77 -14.39 -7.79
C SER A 396 -2.81 -13.38 -7.31
N TYR A 397 -2.80 -12.14 -7.81
CA TYR A 397 -3.66 -11.09 -7.28
C TYR A 397 -4.01 -10.00 -8.29
N PRO A 398 -5.24 -9.44 -8.22
CA PRO A 398 -5.80 -8.52 -9.21
C PRO A 398 -5.36 -7.06 -8.98
N GLN A 399 -4.05 -6.80 -8.81
CA GLN A 399 -3.50 -5.48 -8.55
C GLN A 399 -2.41 -5.10 -9.57
N THR A 400 -1.51 -4.18 -9.18
CA THR A 400 -0.50 -3.56 -10.06
C THR A 400 0.30 -4.58 -10.86
N THR A 401 0.69 -5.70 -10.25
CA THR A 401 1.48 -6.75 -10.91
C THR A 401 0.75 -7.35 -12.11
N PHE A 402 -0.55 -7.65 -11.96
CA PHE A 402 -1.37 -8.13 -13.05
C PHE A 402 -1.49 -7.08 -14.17
N SER A 403 -1.75 -5.83 -13.81
CA SER A 403 -1.83 -4.74 -14.79
C SER A 403 -0.51 -4.52 -15.53
N GLU A 404 0.63 -4.58 -14.81
CA GLU A 404 1.96 -4.47 -15.42
C GLU A 404 2.27 -5.66 -16.35
N ALA A 405 1.90 -6.88 -15.97
CA ALA A 405 2.07 -8.07 -16.79
C ALA A 405 1.24 -7.99 -18.06
N MET A 406 -0.03 -7.62 -17.98
CA MET A 406 -0.90 -7.39 -19.15
C MET A 406 -0.29 -6.38 -20.11
N HIS A 407 0.26 -5.29 -19.58
CA HIS A 407 0.84 -4.21 -20.39
C HIS A 407 2.19 -4.57 -21.02
N SER A 408 2.90 -5.56 -20.44
CA SER A 408 4.14 -6.07 -21.00
C SER A 408 3.95 -6.83 -22.31
N GLU A 409 2.71 -7.15 -22.68
CA GLU A 409 2.31 -8.01 -23.81
C GLU A 409 2.86 -9.45 -23.75
N ILE A 410 3.31 -9.89 -22.58
CA ILE A 410 3.63 -11.28 -22.32
C ILE A 410 2.32 -12.02 -21.98
N PRO A 411 2.06 -13.22 -22.52
CA PRO A 411 0.92 -14.03 -22.13
C PRO A 411 0.76 -14.07 -20.62
N THR A 412 -0.42 -13.69 -20.12
CA THR A 412 -0.65 -13.46 -18.69
C THR A 412 -1.97 -14.07 -18.25
N ILE A 413 -1.93 -14.79 -17.14
CA ILE A 413 -3.08 -15.35 -16.45
C ILE A 413 -3.14 -14.75 -15.05
N LEU A 414 -4.34 -14.50 -14.56
CA LEU A 414 -4.62 -14.19 -13.17
C LEU A 414 -5.32 -15.38 -12.52
N LEU A 415 -4.66 -16.01 -11.55
CA LEU A 415 -5.24 -17.03 -10.69
C LEU A 415 -5.31 -16.50 -9.27
N TYR A 416 -6.49 -16.19 -8.77
CA TYR A 416 -6.67 -15.57 -7.47
C TYR A 416 -7.84 -16.17 -6.69
N LEU A 417 -7.77 -16.07 -5.38
CA LEU A 417 -8.82 -16.51 -4.47
C LEU A 417 -9.92 -15.44 -4.44
N ASP A 418 -10.92 -15.54 -5.35
CA ASP A 418 -11.88 -14.47 -5.63
C ASP A 418 -12.76 -14.14 -4.41
N GLU A 419 -13.01 -15.07 -3.51
CA GLU A 419 -13.73 -14.86 -2.25
C GLU A 419 -13.07 -13.82 -1.33
N CYS A 420 -11.73 -13.67 -1.41
CA CYS A 420 -10.95 -12.72 -0.63
C CYS A 420 -10.86 -11.33 -1.25
N TRP A 421 -11.28 -11.17 -2.50
CA TRP A 421 -11.06 -9.94 -3.25
C TRP A 421 -12.37 -9.25 -3.62
N GLU A 422 -12.61 -8.08 -3.05
CA GLU A 422 -13.73 -7.25 -3.49
C GLU A 422 -13.31 -6.39 -4.67
N LEU A 423 -13.82 -6.76 -5.83
CA LEU A 423 -13.61 -6.01 -7.07
C LEU A 423 -14.70 -4.93 -7.21
N GLN A 424 -14.36 -3.83 -7.86
CA GLN A 424 -15.36 -2.78 -8.10
C GLN A 424 -16.37 -3.22 -9.14
N PRO A 425 -17.67 -2.95 -8.94
CA PRO A 425 -18.71 -3.27 -9.93
C PRO A 425 -18.49 -2.65 -11.32
N LEU A 426 -17.74 -1.55 -11.37
CA LEU A 426 -17.25 -0.93 -12.60
C LEU A 426 -16.55 -1.93 -13.54
N PHE A 427 -15.96 -2.98 -12.99
CA PHE A 427 -15.16 -3.98 -13.73
C PHE A 427 -15.92 -5.27 -14.03
N ASP A 428 -17.19 -5.42 -13.65
CA ASP A 428 -17.92 -6.68 -13.76
C ASP A 428 -17.93 -7.24 -15.20
N ASP A 429 -18.22 -6.38 -16.19
CA ASP A 429 -18.25 -6.79 -17.59
C ASP A 429 -16.84 -7.12 -18.13
N LEU A 430 -15.84 -6.36 -17.70
CA LEU A 430 -14.45 -6.65 -18.02
C LEU A 430 -14.02 -8.00 -17.45
N ILE A 431 -14.35 -8.27 -16.18
CA ILE A 431 -13.99 -9.53 -15.51
C ILE A 431 -14.66 -10.71 -16.18
N LYS A 432 -15.95 -10.60 -16.58
CA LYS A 432 -16.66 -11.62 -17.35
C LYS A 432 -15.94 -11.91 -18.67
N LYS A 433 -15.58 -10.86 -19.42
CA LYS A 433 -14.84 -11.00 -20.68
C LYS A 433 -13.48 -11.64 -20.46
N LEU A 434 -12.71 -11.22 -19.44
CA LEU A 434 -11.40 -11.80 -19.13
C LEU A 434 -11.51 -13.28 -18.68
N LYS A 435 -12.57 -13.66 -17.95
CA LYS A 435 -12.85 -15.06 -17.58
C LYS A 435 -13.21 -15.90 -18.80
N SER A 436 -14.07 -15.41 -19.71
CA SER A 436 -14.46 -16.12 -20.93
C SER A 436 -13.27 -16.42 -21.84
N GLU A 437 -12.30 -15.50 -21.90
CA GLU A 437 -11.07 -15.67 -22.72
C GLU A 437 -9.92 -16.35 -21.96
N LYS A 438 -10.20 -16.92 -20.78
CA LYS A 438 -9.23 -17.69 -19.97
C LYS A 438 -8.01 -16.86 -19.51
N ILE A 439 -8.20 -15.57 -19.35
CA ILE A 439 -7.19 -14.69 -18.74
C ILE A 439 -7.33 -14.69 -17.21
N ILE A 440 -8.53 -14.88 -16.67
CA ILE A 440 -8.82 -14.90 -15.23
C ILE A 440 -9.40 -16.26 -14.83
N PHE A 441 -8.88 -16.82 -13.76
CA PHE A 441 -9.33 -18.07 -13.14
C PHE A 441 -9.53 -17.89 -11.63
N SER A 442 -10.55 -18.56 -11.09
CA SER A 442 -10.74 -18.78 -9.66
C SER A 442 -10.42 -20.25 -9.28
N SER A 443 -10.54 -21.17 -10.24
CA SER A 443 -10.24 -22.60 -10.08
C SER A 443 -8.80 -22.93 -10.44
N SER A 444 -8.06 -23.50 -9.50
CA SER A 444 -6.68 -23.99 -9.66
C SER A 444 -6.60 -25.05 -10.75
N TYR A 445 -7.54 -26.01 -10.73
CA TYR A 445 -7.60 -27.11 -11.69
C TYR A 445 -7.80 -26.60 -13.12
N GLU A 446 -8.81 -25.74 -13.35
CA GLU A 446 -9.08 -25.18 -14.68
C GLU A 446 -7.90 -24.34 -15.19
N ALA A 447 -7.25 -23.57 -14.32
CA ALA A 447 -6.06 -22.82 -14.66
C ALA A 447 -4.91 -23.74 -15.07
N ALA A 448 -4.67 -24.83 -14.34
CA ALA A 448 -3.61 -25.80 -14.65
C ALA A 448 -3.86 -26.51 -15.98
N ILE A 449 -5.10 -26.97 -16.25
CA ILE A 449 -5.47 -27.59 -17.54
C ILE A 449 -5.23 -26.61 -18.70
N HIS A 450 -5.63 -25.34 -18.53
CA HIS A 450 -5.38 -24.34 -19.57
C HIS A 450 -3.88 -24.10 -19.78
N VAL A 451 -3.10 -23.91 -18.72
CA VAL A 451 -1.64 -23.73 -18.81
C VAL A 451 -0.97 -24.92 -19.48
N ASN A 452 -1.36 -26.15 -19.12
CA ASN A 452 -0.84 -27.37 -19.77
C ASN A 452 -1.14 -27.38 -21.27
N SER A 453 -2.30 -26.90 -21.70
CA SER A 453 -2.71 -26.87 -23.11
C SER A 453 -1.96 -25.84 -23.96
N ILE A 454 -1.51 -24.73 -23.37
CA ILE A 454 -0.85 -23.63 -24.09
C ILE A 454 0.67 -23.54 -23.84
N GLN A 455 1.23 -24.39 -23.00
CA GLN A 455 2.59 -24.28 -22.46
C GLN A 455 3.70 -24.26 -23.53
N GLU A 456 3.47 -24.90 -24.72
CA GLU A 456 4.43 -24.90 -25.82
C GLU A 456 4.64 -23.52 -26.44
N ASP A 457 3.57 -22.86 -26.82
CA ASP A 457 3.56 -21.48 -27.31
C ASP A 457 2.31 -20.74 -26.84
N PRO A 458 2.36 -20.12 -25.66
CA PRO A 458 1.24 -19.35 -25.13
C PRO A 458 0.82 -18.17 -26.02
N TYR A 459 1.70 -17.74 -26.94
CA TYR A 459 1.41 -16.64 -27.84
C TYR A 459 0.37 -17.01 -28.91
N ILE A 460 0.17 -18.29 -29.23
CA ILE A 460 -0.91 -18.74 -30.12
C ILE A 460 -2.27 -18.38 -29.51
N TRP A 461 -2.48 -18.68 -28.22
CA TRP A 461 -3.69 -18.28 -27.48
C TRP A 461 -3.76 -16.76 -27.30
N TRP A 462 -2.65 -16.15 -26.89
CA TRP A 462 -2.59 -14.73 -26.56
C TRP A 462 -2.90 -13.79 -27.74
N ASN A 463 -2.68 -14.27 -28.98
CA ASN A 463 -2.94 -13.54 -30.20
C ASN A 463 -4.24 -13.96 -30.91
N GLN A 464 -5.11 -14.74 -30.27
CA GLN A 464 -6.47 -14.96 -30.76
C GLN A 464 -7.25 -13.65 -30.72
N GLU A 465 -8.09 -13.40 -31.72
CA GLU A 465 -8.86 -12.16 -31.88
C GLU A 465 -9.67 -11.84 -30.61
N SER A 466 -10.39 -12.81 -30.06
CA SER A 466 -11.21 -12.63 -28.85
C SER A 466 -10.38 -12.28 -27.59
N VAL A 467 -9.14 -12.82 -27.50
CA VAL A 467 -8.20 -12.52 -26.41
C VAL A 467 -7.62 -11.10 -26.58
N ILE A 468 -7.33 -10.69 -27.82
CA ILE A 468 -6.89 -9.32 -28.13
C ILE A 468 -8.00 -8.32 -27.74
N GLU A 469 -9.24 -8.57 -28.14
CA GLU A 469 -10.39 -7.72 -27.75
C GLU A 469 -10.53 -7.60 -26.23
N ALA A 470 -10.37 -8.70 -25.49
CA ALA A 470 -10.43 -8.69 -24.02
C ALA A 470 -9.31 -7.84 -23.41
N ARG A 471 -8.11 -7.89 -23.97
CA ARG A 471 -6.96 -7.07 -23.56
C ARG A 471 -7.17 -5.60 -23.89
N GLU A 472 -7.70 -5.27 -25.07
CA GLU A 472 -8.03 -3.90 -25.45
C GLU A 472 -9.10 -3.33 -24.52
N MET A 473 -10.13 -4.11 -24.19
CA MET A 473 -11.12 -3.72 -23.19
C MET A 473 -10.48 -3.46 -21.82
N PHE A 474 -9.53 -4.31 -21.39
CA PHE A 474 -8.78 -4.09 -20.15
C PHE A 474 -8.02 -2.77 -20.18
N PHE A 475 -7.31 -2.46 -21.26
CA PHE A 475 -6.55 -1.22 -21.40
C PHE A 475 -7.45 0.02 -21.44
N ASP A 476 -8.61 -0.08 -22.09
CA ASP A 476 -9.58 1.02 -22.14
C ASP A 476 -10.19 1.31 -20.75
N VAL A 477 -10.59 0.26 -20.04
CA VAL A 477 -11.26 0.39 -18.73
C VAL A 477 -10.28 0.77 -17.63
N CYS A 478 -9.07 0.20 -17.64
CA CYS A 478 -8.05 0.43 -16.62
C CYS A 478 -7.08 1.59 -16.94
N GLY A 479 -7.30 2.31 -18.03
CA GLY A 479 -6.56 3.53 -18.36
C GLY A 479 -5.12 3.32 -18.81
N TRP A 480 -4.76 2.12 -19.24
CA TRP A 480 -3.40 1.79 -19.67
C TRP A 480 -3.16 2.01 -21.18
N ASN A 481 -4.07 2.66 -21.88
CA ASN A 481 -3.92 2.96 -23.31
C ASN A 481 -2.68 3.83 -23.58
N ALA A 482 -1.64 3.22 -24.16
CA ALA A 482 -0.33 3.83 -24.41
C ALA A 482 -0.30 4.77 -25.62
N GLY A 483 -1.43 5.03 -26.30
CA GLY A 483 -1.48 5.74 -27.57
C GLY A 483 -1.34 7.26 -27.50
N LYS A 484 -1.32 7.86 -26.31
CA LYS A 484 -1.28 9.31 -26.13
C LYS A 484 0.01 9.75 -25.43
N ASP A 485 0.49 10.98 -25.76
CA ASP A 485 1.63 11.56 -25.04
C ASP A 485 1.22 11.88 -23.59
N LYS A 486 1.59 10.97 -22.70
CA LYS A 486 1.35 11.04 -21.25
C LYS A 486 1.72 12.40 -20.66
N ILE A 487 2.88 12.94 -21.06
CA ILE A 487 3.38 14.21 -20.50
C ILE A 487 2.52 15.38 -20.96
N THR A 488 2.05 15.37 -22.19
CA THR A 488 1.13 16.40 -22.70
C THR A 488 -0.20 16.36 -21.97
N GLU A 489 -0.77 15.18 -21.70
CA GLU A 489 -2.03 15.08 -20.95
C GLU A 489 -1.88 15.61 -19.51
N TRP A 490 -0.84 15.21 -18.80
CA TRP A 490 -0.54 15.70 -17.46
C TRP A 490 -0.25 17.21 -17.44
N SER A 491 0.48 17.72 -18.44
CA SER A 491 0.75 19.16 -18.59
C SER A 491 -0.53 19.97 -18.77
N ASN A 492 -1.40 19.52 -19.68
CA ASN A 492 -2.68 20.17 -19.95
C ASN A 492 -3.58 20.17 -18.71
N PHE A 493 -3.61 19.06 -17.99
CA PHE A 493 -4.33 18.96 -16.72
C PHE A 493 -3.86 19.98 -15.70
N PHE A 494 -2.54 20.10 -15.44
CA PHE A 494 -2.01 21.09 -14.51
C PHE A 494 -2.26 22.52 -14.97
N LYS A 495 -2.08 22.83 -16.27
CA LYS A 495 -2.35 24.16 -16.83
C LYS A 495 -3.82 24.55 -16.66
N LYS A 496 -4.74 23.63 -16.94
CA LYS A 496 -6.20 23.84 -16.74
C LYS A 496 -6.52 24.08 -15.25
N THR A 497 -5.95 23.27 -14.35
CA THR A 497 -6.16 23.41 -12.91
C THR A 497 -5.65 24.76 -12.38
N LEU A 498 -4.47 25.22 -12.84
CA LEU A 498 -3.91 26.52 -12.51
C LEU A 498 -4.77 27.68 -13.03
N LYS A 499 -5.34 27.55 -14.24
CA LYS A 499 -6.22 28.57 -14.84
C LYS A 499 -7.53 28.72 -14.06
N ASN A 500 -8.16 27.61 -13.69
CA ASN A 500 -9.43 27.60 -12.96
C ASN A 500 -9.30 28.27 -11.57
N ARG A 501 -8.11 28.20 -10.93
CA ARG A 501 -7.85 28.86 -9.64
C ARG A 501 -7.68 30.38 -9.74
N LYS A 502 -7.38 30.92 -10.90
CA LYS A 502 -7.28 32.38 -11.07
C LYS A 502 -8.63 33.04 -11.26
N LEU A 503 -9.68 32.25 -11.51
CA LEU A 503 -11.06 32.72 -11.75
C LEU A 503 -11.93 32.64 -10.50
N ASN A 504 -11.46 31.96 -9.44
CA ASN A 504 -12.06 31.89 -8.10
C ASN A 504 -11.20 32.67 -7.10
#